data_510bdca805c7c421a2b544290aefd3b0
#
_entry.id   510bdca805c7c421a2b544290aefd3b0
#
_cell.length_a   1.000
_cell.length_b   1.000
_cell.length_c   1.000
_cell.angle_alpha   90.00
_cell.angle_beta   90.00
_cell.angle_gamma   90.00
#
_symmetry.space_group_name_H-M   'P 1'
#
loop_
_entity.id
_entity.type
_entity.pdbx_description
1 polymer ?
#
loop_
_entity_poly.entity_id
_entity_poly.type
_entity_poly.pdbx_seq_one_letter_code
_entity_poly.pdbx_strand_id
1 'polypeptide(L)'
;VPRALPKGAPLVLVMHGSGESATEIRTGTGYGFERLADEHGFAVVYPDSYTFDWNDCSKVGDFRANGVEVDDVGFLETMVDKLITDIGVDRGRVFATGVSAGGFMSLRLAIESPSRFRAVAAVSANVATPENFKCKPAAQGTSVMIMNGTADPLVPFAGGEVNLLGLFYKCGNVRSARESAQYFADRNQLAGTPETKQTAVADGVSVEQVLWSKAKDSDAKLEVELVAIHGGGHGMPQPYWRRPRLLGPSPMAPNGPVMI
;
A
#
# COMPACT_ATOMS: atom_id res chain seq x y z
N VAL A 1 -17.55 -9.55 -1.42
CA VAL A 1 -18.61 -8.59 -1.82
C VAL A 1 -19.76 -8.73 -0.85
N PRO A 2 -20.24 -7.64 -0.23
CA PRO A 2 -21.42 -7.66 0.64
C PRO A 2 -22.64 -8.25 -0.07
N ARG A 3 -23.53 -8.90 0.69
CA ARG A 3 -24.77 -9.48 0.13
C ARG A 3 -25.70 -8.44 -0.52
N ALA A 4 -25.65 -7.20 -0.02
CA ALA A 4 -26.44 -6.06 -0.52
C ALA A 4 -25.49 -4.92 -0.94
N LEU A 5 -24.68 -5.16 -1.99
CA LEU A 5 -23.79 -4.15 -2.49
C LEU A 5 -24.60 -3.00 -3.14
N PRO A 6 -24.44 -1.73 -2.71
CA PRO A 6 -25.10 -0.61 -3.35
C PRO A 6 -24.66 -0.45 -4.81
N LYS A 7 -25.57 -0.01 -5.68
CA LYS A 7 -25.21 0.36 -7.05
C LYS A 7 -24.18 1.51 -7.04
N GLY A 8 -23.14 1.38 -7.82
CA GLY A 8 -22.04 2.34 -7.84
C GLY A 8 -21.23 2.34 -6.55
N ALA A 9 -21.11 1.20 -5.85
CA ALA A 9 -20.28 1.07 -4.66
C ALA A 9 -18.80 1.34 -4.97
N PRO A 10 -18.00 1.81 -4.00
CA PRO A 10 -16.54 1.83 -4.12
C PRO A 10 -15.96 0.42 -4.28
N LEU A 11 -14.76 0.34 -4.87
CA LEU A 11 -13.97 -0.88 -4.99
C LEU A 11 -12.61 -0.69 -4.31
N VAL A 12 -12.23 -1.64 -3.47
CA VAL A 12 -10.90 -1.69 -2.84
C VAL A 12 -10.17 -2.97 -3.28
N LEU A 13 -9.00 -2.82 -3.88
CA LEU A 13 -8.07 -3.91 -4.16
C LEU A 13 -7.13 -4.06 -2.96
N VAL A 14 -6.92 -5.29 -2.48
CA VAL A 14 -6.01 -5.58 -1.37
C VAL A 14 -5.00 -6.64 -1.83
N MET A 15 -3.76 -6.23 -2.04
CA MET A 15 -2.70 -7.05 -2.64
C MET A 15 -1.80 -7.69 -1.59
N HIS A 16 -1.47 -8.97 -1.79
CA HIS A 16 -0.64 -9.78 -0.90
C HIS A 16 0.86 -9.44 -1.01
N GLY A 17 1.65 -9.87 -0.01
CA GLY A 17 3.10 -9.79 -0.01
C GLY A 17 3.77 -10.88 -0.85
N SER A 18 5.12 -10.82 -0.98
CA SER A 18 5.91 -11.84 -1.67
C SER A 18 5.71 -13.22 -1.03
N GLY A 19 5.49 -14.23 -1.85
CA GLY A 19 5.28 -15.62 -1.42
C GLY A 19 3.92 -15.87 -0.75
N GLU A 20 3.03 -14.90 -0.75
CA GLU A 20 1.67 -15.00 -0.21
C GLU A 20 0.63 -15.16 -1.35
N SER A 21 -0.61 -15.31 -0.95
CA SER A 21 -1.80 -15.41 -1.81
C SER A 21 -2.92 -14.48 -1.33
N ALA A 22 -3.99 -14.40 -2.11
CA ALA A 22 -5.22 -13.71 -1.74
C ALA A 22 -5.79 -14.22 -0.39
N THR A 23 -5.67 -15.51 -0.10
CA THR A 23 -6.15 -16.09 1.17
C THR A 23 -5.30 -15.62 2.34
N GLU A 24 -3.98 -15.53 2.16
CA GLU A 24 -3.06 -15.14 3.22
C GLU A 24 -3.17 -13.65 3.57
N ILE A 25 -3.31 -12.76 2.60
CA ILE A 25 -3.51 -11.34 2.88
C ILE A 25 -4.87 -11.08 3.56
N ARG A 26 -5.94 -11.82 3.21
CA ARG A 26 -7.23 -11.73 3.88
C ARG A 26 -7.12 -12.08 5.36
N THR A 27 -6.48 -13.20 5.68
CA THR A 27 -6.22 -13.61 7.07
C THR A 27 -5.24 -12.65 7.73
N GLY A 28 -4.20 -12.22 7.01
CA GLY A 28 -3.16 -11.30 7.44
C GLY A 28 -3.66 -9.93 7.89
N THR A 29 -4.73 -9.45 7.27
CA THR A 29 -5.44 -8.22 7.66
C THR A 29 -6.57 -8.47 8.68
N GLY A 30 -6.65 -9.69 9.22
CA GLY A 30 -7.67 -10.08 10.19
C GLY A 30 -9.09 -10.03 9.63
N TYR A 31 -9.30 -10.21 8.33
CA TYR A 31 -10.59 -10.01 7.64
C TYR A 31 -11.17 -8.60 7.86
N GLY A 32 -10.30 -7.61 8.11
CA GLY A 32 -10.71 -6.23 8.42
C GLY A 32 -11.46 -5.57 7.28
N PHE A 33 -10.96 -5.75 6.05
CA PHE A 33 -11.58 -5.14 4.86
C PHE A 33 -12.95 -5.73 4.55
N GLU A 34 -13.18 -7.04 4.78
CA GLU A 34 -14.50 -7.64 4.59
C GLU A 34 -15.52 -7.09 5.58
N ARG A 35 -15.13 -6.94 6.87
CA ARG A 35 -16.04 -6.35 7.87
C ARG A 35 -16.37 -4.90 7.54
N LEU A 36 -15.38 -4.12 7.15
CA LEU A 36 -15.60 -2.73 6.73
C LEU A 36 -16.43 -2.66 5.44
N ALA A 37 -16.24 -3.60 4.51
CA ALA A 37 -17.04 -3.69 3.29
C ALA A 37 -18.52 -3.96 3.61
N ASP A 38 -18.81 -4.88 4.54
CA ASP A 38 -20.17 -5.17 4.99
C ASP A 38 -20.79 -3.99 5.74
N GLU A 39 -20.00 -3.27 6.53
CA GLU A 39 -20.46 -2.11 7.33
C GLU A 39 -20.70 -0.86 6.48
N HIS A 40 -19.81 -0.60 5.50
CA HIS A 40 -19.80 0.66 4.74
C HIS A 40 -20.25 0.52 3.28
N GLY A 41 -20.58 -0.69 2.82
CA GLY A 41 -21.17 -0.90 1.50
C GLY A 41 -20.20 -0.70 0.34
N PHE A 42 -18.99 -1.22 0.41
CA PHE A 42 -18.04 -1.26 -0.70
C PHE A 42 -17.67 -2.69 -1.11
N ALA A 43 -17.15 -2.86 -2.31
CA ALA A 43 -16.61 -4.14 -2.76
C ALA A 43 -15.13 -4.24 -2.39
N VAL A 44 -14.69 -5.40 -1.94
CA VAL A 44 -13.27 -5.71 -1.76
C VAL A 44 -12.89 -6.90 -2.65
N VAL A 45 -11.71 -6.81 -3.29
CA VAL A 45 -11.14 -7.88 -4.10
C VAL A 45 -9.70 -8.13 -3.67
N TYR A 46 -9.33 -9.39 -3.64
CA TYR A 46 -7.99 -9.87 -3.31
C TYR A 46 -7.44 -10.60 -4.54
N PRO A 47 -6.67 -9.92 -5.39
CA PRO A 47 -6.07 -10.57 -6.55
C PRO A 47 -4.89 -11.46 -6.13
N ASP A 48 -4.69 -12.57 -6.85
CA ASP A 48 -3.46 -13.34 -6.82
C ASP A 48 -2.54 -12.89 -7.94
N SER A 49 -1.26 -12.68 -7.64
CA SER A 49 -0.23 -12.45 -8.65
C SER A 49 0.16 -13.73 -9.36
N TYR A 50 0.76 -13.63 -10.56
CA TYR A 50 1.09 -14.80 -11.39
C TYR A 50 2.13 -15.74 -10.74
N THR A 51 3.10 -15.20 -9.98
CA THR A 51 4.22 -15.98 -9.40
C THR A 51 4.36 -15.79 -7.90
N PHE A 52 3.27 -15.53 -7.19
CA PHE A 52 3.28 -15.17 -5.76
C PHE A 52 4.11 -13.91 -5.45
N ASP A 53 4.38 -13.08 -6.46
CA ASP A 53 5.05 -11.80 -6.35
C ASP A 53 4.54 -10.83 -7.41
N TRP A 54 4.76 -9.53 -7.22
CA TRP A 54 4.27 -8.47 -8.10
C TRP A 54 5.42 -7.84 -8.89
N ASN A 55 5.18 -7.50 -10.16
CA ASN A 55 6.06 -6.63 -10.92
C ASN A 55 5.81 -5.18 -10.49
N ASP A 56 6.47 -4.75 -9.43
CA ASP A 56 6.26 -3.47 -8.76
C ASP A 56 7.09 -2.31 -9.32
N CYS A 57 7.73 -2.49 -10.48
CA CYS A 57 8.64 -1.55 -11.15
C CYS A 57 9.88 -1.14 -10.33
N SER A 58 10.16 -1.80 -9.25
CA SER A 58 11.46 -1.70 -8.57
C SER A 58 12.40 -2.81 -9.03
N LYS A 59 13.70 -2.62 -8.87
CA LYS A 59 14.66 -3.73 -8.99
C LYS A 59 14.66 -4.61 -7.75
N VAL A 60 13.82 -4.26 -6.78
CA VAL A 60 13.73 -4.88 -5.46
C VAL A 60 13.19 -6.29 -5.53
N GLY A 61 12.54 -6.72 -6.56
CA GLY A 61 11.94 -8.04 -6.68
C GLY A 61 12.31 -8.76 -7.97
N ASP A 62 13.57 -9.08 -8.19
CA ASP A 62 13.93 -9.98 -9.29
C ASP A 62 13.69 -11.47 -8.91
N PHE A 63 12.63 -11.72 -8.09
CA PHE A 63 12.12 -13.05 -7.76
C PHE A 63 11.38 -13.73 -8.92
N ARG A 64 11.45 -13.15 -10.10
CA ARG A 64 10.81 -13.70 -11.29
C ARG A 64 11.39 -15.06 -11.60
N ALA A 65 10.72 -16.08 -11.10
CA ALA A 65 10.93 -17.42 -11.61
C ALA A 65 10.75 -17.35 -13.13
N ASN A 66 11.85 -17.51 -13.89
CA ASN A 66 11.92 -17.61 -15.35
C ASN A 66 12.00 -16.31 -16.18
N GLY A 67 12.30 -15.15 -15.64
CA GLY A 67 12.57 -13.94 -16.44
C GLY A 67 11.36 -13.42 -17.25
N VAL A 68 10.14 -13.83 -16.93
CA VAL A 68 8.93 -13.35 -17.60
C VAL A 68 8.54 -11.99 -17.03
N GLU A 69 8.49 -10.99 -17.88
CA GLU A 69 7.97 -9.68 -17.51
C GLU A 69 6.44 -9.70 -17.53
N VAL A 70 5.82 -9.79 -16.33
CA VAL A 70 4.36 -9.83 -16.19
C VAL A 70 3.82 -8.40 -16.18
N ASP A 71 2.74 -8.15 -16.94
CA ASP A 71 2.01 -6.87 -16.92
C ASP A 71 0.95 -6.88 -15.81
N ASP A 72 1.39 -6.72 -14.55
CA ASP A 72 0.48 -6.69 -13.41
C ASP A 72 -0.37 -5.41 -13.39
N VAL A 73 0.10 -4.29 -13.94
CA VAL A 73 -0.73 -3.08 -14.08
C VAL A 73 -1.91 -3.35 -15.00
N GLY A 74 -1.66 -3.86 -16.21
CA GLY A 74 -2.71 -4.20 -17.17
C GLY A 74 -3.67 -5.27 -16.64
N PHE A 75 -3.17 -6.26 -15.90
CA PHE A 75 -4.00 -7.26 -15.22
C PHE A 75 -4.96 -6.59 -14.22
N LEU A 76 -4.46 -5.76 -13.31
CA LEU A 76 -5.26 -5.10 -12.28
C LEU A 76 -6.27 -4.12 -12.89
N GLU A 77 -5.89 -3.37 -13.92
CA GLU A 77 -6.80 -2.47 -14.65
C GLU A 77 -7.93 -3.25 -15.35
N THR A 78 -7.59 -4.35 -16.02
CA THR A 78 -8.57 -5.22 -16.69
C THR A 78 -9.55 -5.84 -15.69
N MET A 79 -9.05 -6.28 -14.53
CA MET A 79 -9.89 -6.78 -13.44
C MET A 79 -10.84 -5.70 -12.92
N VAL A 80 -10.37 -4.46 -12.74
CA VAL A 80 -11.22 -3.32 -12.34
C VAL A 80 -12.33 -3.09 -13.38
N ASP A 81 -12.00 -3.05 -14.69
CA ASP A 81 -13.00 -2.88 -15.75
C ASP A 81 -14.04 -3.99 -15.77
N LYS A 82 -13.59 -5.23 -15.52
CA LYS A 82 -14.50 -6.37 -15.41
C LYS A 82 -15.45 -6.22 -14.20
N LEU A 83 -14.96 -5.82 -13.04
CA LEU A 83 -15.78 -5.62 -11.85
C LEU A 83 -16.74 -4.44 -12.00
N ILE A 84 -16.35 -3.37 -12.69
CA ILE A 84 -17.26 -2.27 -13.05
C ILE A 84 -18.44 -2.81 -13.89
N THR A 85 -18.14 -3.70 -14.84
CA THR A 85 -19.16 -4.28 -15.73
C THR A 85 -20.03 -5.31 -15.02
N ASP A 86 -19.42 -6.23 -14.26
CA ASP A 86 -20.12 -7.39 -13.71
C ASP A 86 -20.96 -7.07 -12.45
N ILE A 87 -20.46 -6.19 -11.59
CA ILE A 87 -21.11 -5.89 -10.30
C ILE A 87 -21.45 -4.40 -10.11
N GLY A 88 -21.14 -3.56 -11.11
CA GLY A 88 -21.57 -2.17 -11.14
C GLY A 88 -20.89 -1.27 -10.10
N VAL A 89 -19.62 -1.52 -9.74
CA VAL A 89 -18.84 -0.60 -8.90
C VAL A 89 -18.54 0.71 -9.62
N ASP A 90 -18.31 1.76 -8.87
CA ASP A 90 -18.07 3.10 -9.42
C ASP A 90 -16.63 3.23 -9.93
N ARG A 91 -16.47 3.52 -11.23
CA ARG A 91 -15.17 3.76 -11.87
C ARG A 91 -14.36 4.89 -11.22
N GLY A 92 -15.03 5.90 -10.67
CA GLY A 92 -14.39 7.05 -10.00
C GLY A 92 -14.04 6.80 -8.55
N ARG A 93 -14.40 5.64 -7.98
CA ARG A 93 -14.17 5.27 -6.58
C ARG A 93 -13.48 3.92 -6.45
N VAL A 94 -12.33 3.78 -7.14
CA VAL A 94 -11.45 2.61 -7.08
C VAL A 94 -10.22 2.95 -6.25
N PHE A 95 -9.90 2.09 -5.29
CA PHE A 95 -8.79 2.25 -4.36
C PHE A 95 -7.93 0.99 -4.36
N ALA A 96 -6.65 1.13 -4.02
CA ALA A 96 -5.76 0.00 -3.90
C ALA A 96 -4.93 0.09 -2.61
N THR A 97 -4.71 -1.05 -2.00
CA THR A 97 -3.79 -1.20 -0.87
C THR A 97 -3.08 -2.54 -0.94
N GLY A 98 -2.02 -2.69 -0.21
CA GLY A 98 -1.30 -3.94 -0.09
C GLY A 98 -0.19 -3.87 0.93
N VAL A 99 0.36 -5.03 1.26
CA VAL A 99 1.44 -5.18 2.24
C VAL A 99 2.70 -5.67 1.52
N SER A 100 3.88 -5.13 1.87
CA SER A 100 5.16 -5.57 1.31
C SER A 100 5.16 -5.48 -0.23
N ALA A 101 5.35 -6.55 -0.98
CA ALA A 101 5.26 -6.55 -2.44
C ALA A 101 3.93 -5.95 -2.95
N GLY A 102 2.80 -6.25 -2.30
CA GLY A 102 1.51 -5.62 -2.61
C GLY A 102 1.48 -4.12 -2.30
N GLY A 103 2.23 -3.68 -1.28
CA GLY A 103 2.45 -2.26 -0.98
C GLY A 103 3.28 -1.57 -2.06
N PHE A 104 4.38 -2.19 -2.51
CA PHE A 104 5.18 -1.71 -3.64
C PHE A 104 4.34 -1.64 -4.92
N MET A 105 3.50 -2.66 -5.19
CA MET A 105 2.58 -2.62 -6.32
C MET A 105 1.55 -1.50 -6.20
N SER A 106 1.04 -1.19 -5.00
CA SER A 106 0.17 -0.04 -4.76
C SER A 106 0.86 1.29 -5.12
N LEU A 107 2.15 1.44 -4.76
CA LEU A 107 2.94 2.60 -5.16
C LEU A 107 3.14 2.67 -6.67
N ARG A 108 3.36 1.53 -7.36
CA ARG A 108 3.42 1.48 -8.81
C ARG A 108 2.11 1.95 -9.45
N LEU A 109 0.96 1.51 -8.96
CA LEU A 109 -0.34 1.97 -9.45
C LEU A 109 -0.52 3.48 -9.28
N ALA A 110 -0.08 4.05 -8.15
CA ALA A 110 -0.08 5.51 -7.94
C ALA A 110 0.84 6.26 -8.91
N ILE A 111 1.92 5.64 -9.36
CA ILE A 111 2.91 6.24 -10.25
C ILE A 111 2.49 6.12 -11.72
N GLU A 112 2.05 4.94 -12.15
CA GLU A 112 1.82 4.61 -13.56
C GLU A 112 0.35 4.71 -13.99
N SER A 113 -0.60 4.50 -13.05
CA SER A 113 -2.05 4.46 -13.33
C SER A 113 -2.90 5.35 -12.41
N PRO A 114 -2.52 6.60 -12.14
CA PRO A 114 -3.22 7.47 -11.18
C PRO A 114 -4.66 7.82 -11.61
N SER A 115 -4.98 7.76 -12.90
CA SER A 115 -6.34 8.00 -13.40
C SER A 115 -7.33 6.88 -13.08
N ARG A 116 -6.84 5.69 -12.76
CA ARG A 116 -7.66 4.50 -12.45
C ARG A 116 -7.91 4.35 -10.95
N PHE A 117 -6.99 4.82 -10.13
CA PHE A 117 -7.04 4.67 -8.67
C PHE A 117 -7.17 6.04 -8.02
N ARG A 118 -8.29 6.26 -7.34
CA ARG A 118 -8.60 7.52 -6.65
C ARG A 118 -7.62 7.82 -5.52
N ALA A 119 -7.22 6.79 -4.80
CA ALA A 119 -6.17 6.82 -3.78
C ALA A 119 -5.56 5.43 -3.61
N VAL A 120 -4.35 5.39 -3.07
CA VAL A 120 -3.69 4.14 -2.70
C VAL A 120 -3.11 4.21 -1.28
N ALA A 121 -2.99 3.04 -0.64
CA ALA A 121 -2.28 2.91 0.62
C ALA A 121 -1.22 1.80 0.52
N ALA A 122 0.03 2.13 0.78
CA ALA A 122 1.14 1.19 0.79
C ALA A 122 1.55 0.88 2.24
N VAL A 123 1.53 -0.39 2.61
CA VAL A 123 1.93 -0.84 3.95
C VAL A 123 3.23 -1.61 3.88
N SER A 124 4.19 -1.28 4.74
CA SER A 124 5.53 -1.88 4.75
C SER A 124 6.19 -1.84 3.36
N ALA A 125 6.10 -0.69 2.70
CA ALA A 125 6.70 -0.44 1.39
C ALA A 125 7.12 1.02 1.25
N ASN A 126 8.21 1.25 0.51
CA ASN A 126 8.79 2.55 0.25
C ASN A 126 9.10 2.72 -1.25
N VAL A 127 9.21 3.94 -1.72
CA VAL A 127 9.64 4.22 -3.10
C VAL A 127 11.10 3.78 -3.28
N ALA A 128 11.38 3.07 -4.37
CA ALA A 128 12.73 2.67 -4.73
C ALA A 128 13.66 3.90 -4.88
N THR A 129 14.94 3.73 -4.55
CA THR A 129 15.96 4.76 -4.86
C THR A 129 16.13 4.90 -6.38
N PRO A 130 16.65 6.02 -6.88
CA PRO A 130 16.73 6.30 -8.32
C PRO A 130 17.39 5.16 -9.13
N GLU A 131 18.42 4.51 -8.60
CA GLU A 131 19.13 3.42 -9.26
C GLU A 131 18.31 2.12 -9.35
N ASN A 132 17.28 1.98 -8.51
CA ASN A 132 16.38 0.83 -8.50
C ASN A 132 15.00 1.14 -9.10
N PHE A 133 14.72 2.40 -9.43
CA PHE A 133 13.43 2.86 -9.90
C PHE A 133 13.26 2.57 -11.40
N LYS A 134 12.31 1.72 -11.77
CA LYS A 134 11.99 1.35 -13.15
C LYS A 134 10.59 1.80 -13.58
N CYS A 135 9.81 2.44 -12.71
CA CYS A 135 8.47 2.91 -13.03
C CYS A 135 8.47 3.95 -14.15
N LYS A 136 7.37 4.02 -14.88
CA LYS A 136 7.11 5.04 -15.92
C LYS A 136 6.06 6.03 -15.40
N PRO A 137 6.47 7.14 -14.76
CA PRO A 137 5.53 8.03 -14.10
C PRO A 137 4.57 8.68 -15.10
N ALA A 138 3.26 8.57 -14.83
CA ALA A 138 2.24 9.35 -15.51
C ALA A 138 2.30 10.83 -15.11
N ALA A 139 1.72 11.73 -15.90
CA ALA A 139 1.73 13.17 -15.60
C ALA A 139 0.84 13.54 -14.39
N GLN A 140 -0.21 12.76 -14.15
CA GLN A 140 -1.17 13.00 -13.07
C GLN A 140 -0.65 12.48 -11.73
N GLY A 141 -1.15 13.07 -10.64
CA GLY A 141 -0.96 12.56 -9.27
C GLY A 141 -2.19 11.83 -8.76
N THR A 142 -2.03 11.16 -7.60
CA THR A 142 -3.12 10.56 -6.83
C THR A 142 -2.81 10.67 -5.34
N SER A 143 -3.82 10.55 -4.48
CA SER A 143 -3.62 10.54 -3.03
C SER A 143 -2.92 9.24 -2.60
N VAL A 144 -1.97 9.37 -1.68
CA VAL A 144 -1.15 8.23 -1.23
C VAL A 144 -1.01 8.24 0.28
N MET A 145 -1.28 7.09 0.91
CA MET A 145 -0.88 6.80 2.28
C MET A 145 0.30 5.84 2.29
N ILE A 146 1.31 6.09 3.12
CA ILE A 146 2.42 5.17 3.42
C ILE A 146 2.35 4.82 4.89
N MET A 147 2.12 3.56 5.21
CA MET A 147 2.00 3.06 6.59
C MET A 147 3.12 2.08 6.90
N ASN A 148 4.09 2.48 7.72
CA ASN A 148 5.26 1.66 7.99
C ASN A 148 5.58 1.60 9.49
N GLY A 149 6.02 0.40 9.92
CA GLY A 149 6.58 0.19 11.24
C GLY A 149 8.03 0.70 11.34
N THR A 150 8.37 1.42 12.41
CA THR A 150 9.75 1.93 12.59
C THR A 150 10.77 0.85 12.97
N ALA A 151 10.30 -0.34 13.38
CA ALA A 151 11.11 -1.52 13.68
C ALA A 151 10.91 -2.65 12.64
N ASP A 152 10.55 -2.30 11.41
CA ASP A 152 10.44 -3.24 10.30
C ASP A 152 11.81 -3.80 9.93
N PRO A 153 12.04 -5.14 10.06
CA PRO A 153 13.33 -5.73 9.77
C PRO A 153 13.56 -6.02 8.28
N LEU A 154 12.53 -5.91 7.43
CA LEU A 154 12.59 -6.27 6.01
C LEU A 154 12.66 -5.03 5.13
N VAL A 155 11.73 -4.08 5.31
CA VAL A 155 11.69 -2.81 4.59
C VAL A 155 12.04 -1.69 5.57
N PRO A 156 13.30 -1.20 5.55
CA PRO A 156 13.76 -0.26 6.56
C PRO A 156 12.99 1.06 6.51
N PHE A 157 12.43 1.49 7.66
CA PHE A 157 11.75 2.78 7.79
C PHE A 157 12.65 3.95 7.40
N ALA A 158 13.94 3.88 7.76
CA ALA A 158 14.94 4.89 7.45
C ALA A 158 15.47 4.81 6.01
N GLY A 159 14.95 3.91 5.19
CA GLY A 159 15.49 3.62 3.86
C GLY A 159 16.72 2.71 3.91
N GLY A 160 17.18 2.31 2.74
CA GLY A 160 18.30 1.40 2.58
C GLY A 160 17.91 0.10 1.89
N GLU A 161 18.73 -0.96 2.10
CA GLU A 161 18.55 -2.24 1.42
C GLU A 161 17.34 -2.99 1.99
N VAL A 162 16.45 -3.44 1.11
CA VAL A 162 15.35 -4.34 1.47
C VAL A 162 15.91 -5.76 1.59
N ASN A 163 15.73 -6.36 2.75
CA ASN A 163 16.26 -7.67 3.09
C ASN A 163 15.15 -8.67 3.38
N LEU A 164 14.91 -9.60 2.46
CA LEU A 164 14.04 -10.73 2.74
C LEU A 164 14.87 -11.82 3.43
N LEU A 165 14.63 -12.06 4.74
CA LEU A 165 15.32 -13.07 5.56
C LEU A 165 16.83 -12.81 5.82
N GLY A 166 17.27 -11.56 5.80
CA GLY A 166 18.54 -11.15 6.46
C GLY A 166 19.86 -11.49 5.80
N LEU A 167 19.95 -12.47 4.88
CA LEU A 167 21.23 -12.92 4.30
C LEU A 167 21.17 -13.42 2.85
N PHE A 168 20.01 -13.73 2.29
CA PHE A 168 19.94 -14.47 1.03
C PHE A 168 19.36 -13.72 -0.16
N TYR A 169 18.60 -12.65 0.05
CA TYR A 169 17.98 -11.91 -1.03
C TYR A 169 18.12 -10.40 -0.83
N LYS A 170 19.09 -9.82 -1.53
CA LYS A 170 19.26 -8.37 -1.67
C LYS A 170 18.31 -7.88 -2.72
N CYS A 171 17.26 -7.21 -2.24
CA CYS A 171 16.18 -6.74 -3.12
C CYS A 171 16.38 -5.31 -3.63
N GLY A 172 17.54 -4.68 -3.42
CA GLY A 172 17.83 -3.30 -3.78
C GLY A 172 17.43 -2.30 -2.70
N ASN A 173 17.70 -1.03 -2.97
CA ASN A 173 17.54 0.06 -2.01
C ASN A 173 16.22 0.80 -2.21
N VAL A 174 15.63 1.21 -1.09
CA VAL A 174 14.47 2.08 -1.02
C VAL A 174 14.79 3.39 -0.29
N ARG A 175 14.05 4.42 -0.59
CA ARG A 175 14.03 5.67 0.17
C ARG A 175 13.51 5.40 1.58
N SER A 176 13.75 6.32 2.51
CA SER A 176 13.03 6.30 3.79
C SER A 176 11.51 6.47 3.57
N ALA A 177 10.72 6.07 4.56
CA ALA A 177 9.27 6.26 4.51
C ALA A 177 8.90 7.75 4.36
N ARG A 178 9.64 8.65 5.01
CA ARG A 178 9.44 10.11 4.89
C ARG A 178 9.81 10.64 3.51
N GLU A 179 10.93 10.22 2.93
CA GLU A 179 11.32 10.59 1.56
C GLU A 179 10.36 10.01 0.52
N SER A 180 9.79 8.84 0.78
CA SER A 180 8.76 8.22 -0.07
C SER A 180 7.47 9.03 -0.05
N ALA A 181 7.02 9.48 1.11
CA ALA A 181 5.88 10.39 1.22
C ALA A 181 6.16 11.74 0.55
N GLN A 182 7.36 12.31 0.78
CA GLN A 182 7.78 13.56 0.16
C GLN A 182 7.81 13.44 -1.38
N TYR A 183 8.27 12.30 -1.94
CA TYR A 183 8.24 12.05 -3.38
C TYR A 183 6.82 12.20 -3.96
N PHE A 184 5.79 11.67 -3.29
CA PHE A 184 4.40 11.83 -3.73
C PHE A 184 3.87 13.24 -3.46
N ALA A 185 4.26 13.89 -2.37
CA ALA A 185 3.90 15.27 -2.10
C ALA A 185 4.43 16.22 -3.19
N ASP A 186 5.70 16.06 -3.58
CA ASP A 186 6.32 16.84 -4.66
C ASP A 186 5.63 16.58 -6.00
N ARG A 187 5.34 15.31 -6.30
CA ARG A 187 4.66 14.88 -7.51
C ARG A 187 3.24 15.43 -7.60
N ASN A 188 2.53 15.51 -6.48
CA ASN A 188 1.20 16.09 -6.35
C ASN A 188 1.22 17.62 -6.21
N GLN A 189 2.41 18.24 -6.26
CA GLN A 189 2.60 19.69 -6.09
C GLN A 189 2.04 20.22 -4.77
N LEU A 190 2.06 19.38 -3.72
CA LEU A 190 1.66 19.79 -2.40
C LEU A 190 2.75 20.66 -1.76
N ALA A 191 2.38 21.86 -1.36
CA ALA A 191 3.30 22.87 -0.83
C ALA A 191 3.00 23.17 0.63
N GLY A 192 4.05 23.58 1.34
CA GLY A 192 3.95 24.00 2.73
C GLY A 192 4.43 22.92 3.70
N THR A 193 4.44 23.30 4.98
CA THR A 193 4.83 22.39 6.06
C THR A 193 3.69 21.40 6.29
N PRO A 194 3.97 20.09 6.27
CA PRO A 194 2.96 19.08 6.57
C PRO A 194 2.45 19.20 8.01
N GLU A 195 1.21 18.84 8.21
CA GLU A 195 0.63 18.75 9.55
C GLU A 195 1.06 17.43 10.20
N THR A 196 1.55 17.51 11.44
CA THR A 196 1.99 16.33 12.18
C THR A 196 1.11 16.13 13.41
N LYS A 197 0.62 14.91 13.58
CA LYS A 197 -0.16 14.48 14.75
C LYS A 197 0.48 13.23 15.33
N GLN A 198 0.65 13.21 16.65
CA GLN A 198 1.06 12.01 17.38
C GLN A 198 -0.08 11.52 18.26
N THR A 199 -0.30 10.21 18.25
CA THR A 199 -1.33 9.55 19.05
C THR A 199 -0.72 8.34 19.74
N ALA A 200 -0.82 8.31 21.08
CA ALA A 200 -0.51 7.10 21.82
C ALA A 200 -1.62 6.08 21.58
N VAL A 201 -1.22 4.82 21.32
CA VAL A 201 -2.13 3.69 21.20
C VAL A 201 -1.79 2.65 22.28
N ALA A 202 -2.50 1.54 22.33
CA ALA A 202 -2.28 0.51 23.35
C ALA A 202 -0.87 -0.11 23.28
N ASP A 203 -0.44 -0.76 24.34
CA ASP A 203 0.80 -1.55 24.45
C ASP A 203 2.11 -0.76 24.24
N GLY A 204 2.13 0.54 24.56
CA GLY A 204 3.32 1.40 24.43
C GLY A 204 3.65 1.76 22.98
N VAL A 205 2.77 1.47 22.04
CA VAL A 205 2.88 1.89 20.64
C VAL A 205 2.37 3.32 20.49
N SER A 206 3.06 4.11 19.68
CA SER A 206 2.56 5.43 19.25
C SER A 206 2.51 5.49 17.72
N VAL A 207 1.60 6.31 17.21
CA VAL A 207 1.43 6.56 15.79
C VAL A 207 1.73 8.02 15.52
N GLU A 208 2.65 8.28 14.59
CA GLU A 208 2.87 9.61 14.02
C GLU A 208 2.21 9.64 12.63
N GLN A 209 1.31 10.58 12.43
CA GLN A 209 0.69 10.88 11.14
C GLN A 209 1.24 12.21 10.64
N VAL A 210 1.75 12.23 9.41
CA VAL A 210 2.28 13.42 8.76
C VAL A 210 1.51 13.61 7.46
N LEU A 211 0.74 14.69 7.37
CA LEU A 211 -0.19 14.98 6.28
C LEU A 211 0.27 16.17 5.44
N TRP A 212 0.44 15.95 4.15
CA TRP A 212 0.59 16.97 3.10
C TRP A 212 -0.75 17.12 2.36
N SER A 213 -1.40 18.28 2.46
CA SER A 213 -2.74 18.51 1.87
C SER A 213 -2.90 19.83 1.14
N LYS A 214 -1.88 20.73 1.20
CA LYS A 214 -1.97 22.06 0.60
C LYS A 214 -1.36 22.06 -0.80
N ALA A 215 -2.20 22.13 -1.84
CA ALA A 215 -1.73 22.31 -3.21
C ALA A 215 -1.32 23.77 -3.48
N LYS A 216 -0.31 23.97 -4.35
CA LYS A 216 0.17 25.30 -4.72
C LYS A 216 -0.87 26.11 -5.49
N ASP A 217 -1.53 25.52 -6.50
CA ASP A 217 -2.39 26.22 -7.46
C ASP A 217 -3.49 25.30 -8.05
N SER A 218 -3.99 24.32 -7.31
CA SER A 218 -4.94 23.34 -7.87
C SER A 218 -6.15 23.14 -6.95
N ASP A 219 -7.33 23.09 -7.56
CA ASP A 219 -8.59 22.67 -6.90
C ASP A 219 -8.61 21.16 -6.60
N ALA A 220 -7.63 20.39 -7.06
CA ALA A 220 -7.52 18.98 -6.80
C ALA A 220 -7.15 18.74 -5.32
N LYS A 221 -8.06 18.18 -4.56
CA LYS A 221 -7.85 17.77 -3.16
C LYS A 221 -7.06 16.45 -3.11
N LEU A 222 -5.78 16.50 -3.52
CA LEU A 222 -4.87 15.39 -3.33
C LEU A 222 -4.22 15.50 -1.96
N GLU A 223 -3.99 14.37 -1.35
CA GLU A 223 -3.36 14.26 -0.04
C GLU A 223 -2.27 13.20 -0.07
N VAL A 224 -1.23 13.42 0.71
CA VAL A 224 -0.22 12.40 0.99
C VAL A 224 -0.09 12.28 2.50
N GLU A 225 -0.16 11.06 3.00
CA GLU A 225 -0.05 10.80 4.42
C GLU A 225 1.04 9.76 4.70
N LEU A 226 1.91 10.06 5.65
CA LEU A 226 2.80 9.09 6.28
C LEU A 226 2.23 8.69 7.62
N VAL A 227 2.04 7.40 7.82
CA VAL A 227 1.65 6.79 9.10
C VAL A 227 2.84 5.98 9.62
N ALA A 228 3.58 6.53 10.57
CA ALA A 228 4.68 5.85 11.22
C ALA A 228 4.19 5.17 12.51
N ILE A 229 4.32 3.85 12.57
CA ILE A 229 3.94 3.05 13.73
C ILE A 229 5.21 2.77 14.54
N HIS A 230 5.42 3.55 15.59
CA HIS A 230 6.61 3.46 16.42
C HIS A 230 6.67 2.11 17.15
N GLY A 231 7.78 1.39 16.93
CA GLY A 231 7.96 0.03 17.43
C GLY A 231 7.23 -1.06 16.64
N GLY A 232 6.47 -0.71 15.58
CA GLY A 232 5.84 -1.68 14.69
C GLY A 232 6.85 -2.36 13.77
N GLY A 233 6.63 -3.64 13.45
CA GLY A 233 7.40 -4.44 12.50
C GLY A 233 6.77 -4.45 11.11
N HIS A 234 7.09 -5.50 10.34
CA HIS A 234 6.65 -5.69 8.97
C HIS A 234 5.19 -6.15 8.88
N GLY A 235 4.35 -5.37 8.26
CA GLY A 235 2.98 -5.69 7.90
C GLY A 235 1.92 -4.76 8.48
N MET A 236 0.68 -5.00 8.08
CA MET A 236 -0.47 -4.20 8.51
C MET A 236 -0.85 -4.54 9.97
N PRO A 237 -0.90 -3.55 10.89
CA PRO A 237 -1.36 -3.80 12.25
C PRO A 237 -2.86 -4.10 12.24
N GLN A 238 -3.29 -5.04 13.11
CA GLN A 238 -4.68 -5.42 13.22
C GLN A 238 -4.93 -6.08 14.60
N PRO A 239 -6.14 -6.03 15.16
CA PRO A 239 -6.37 -6.39 16.57
C PRO A 239 -6.64 -7.89 16.83
N TYR A 240 -6.55 -8.77 15.84
CA TYR A 240 -7.07 -10.14 15.96
C TYR A 240 -5.99 -11.17 16.26
N TRP A 241 -4.76 -11.02 15.71
CA TRP A 241 -3.65 -11.95 15.93
C TRP A 241 -2.29 -11.29 15.71
N ARG A 242 -1.24 -11.91 16.24
CA ARG A 242 0.13 -11.43 16.09
C ARG A 242 0.84 -12.19 14.99
N ARG A 243 1.59 -11.46 14.17
CA ARG A 243 2.45 -12.01 13.13
C ARG A 243 3.65 -12.73 13.74
N PRO A 244 4.31 -13.64 12.97
CA PRO A 244 5.55 -14.28 13.41
C PRO A 244 6.61 -13.25 13.83
N ARG A 245 7.36 -13.54 14.89
CA ARG A 245 8.41 -12.64 15.43
C ARG A 245 9.51 -12.29 14.43
N LEU A 246 9.72 -13.13 13.40
CA LEU A 246 10.65 -12.87 12.30
C LEU A 246 10.32 -11.58 11.53
N LEU A 247 9.07 -11.19 11.52
CA LEU A 247 8.58 -9.95 10.88
C LEU A 247 8.67 -8.73 11.81
N GLY A 248 9.36 -8.87 12.93
CA GLY A 248 9.45 -7.81 13.95
C GLY A 248 8.23 -7.75 14.87
N PRO A 249 8.14 -6.73 15.72
CA PRO A 249 7.01 -6.54 16.60
C PRO A 249 5.69 -6.40 15.82
N SER A 250 4.65 -7.07 16.31
CA SER A 250 3.31 -7.05 15.68
C SER A 250 2.31 -6.39 16.63
N PRO A 251 2.20 -5.05 16.61
CA PRO A 251 1.23 -4.35 17.45
C PRO A 251 -0.19 -4.67 17.02
N MET A 252 -1.08 -4.79 18.00
CA MET A 252 -2.51 -5.02 17.76
C MET A 252 -3.31 -3.71 17.61
N ALA A 253 -2.62 -2.60 17.70
CA ALA A 253 -3.15 -1.25 17.45
C ALA A 253 -2.06 -0.41 16.75
N PRO A 254 -2.43 0.53 15.87
CA PRO A 254 -3.80 0.83 15.43
C PRO A 254 -4.43 -0.30 14.60
N ASN A 255 -5.72 -0.20 14.27
CA ASN A 255 -6.36 -1.09 13.30
C ASN A 255 -6.09 -0.54 11.88
N GLY A 256 -5.12 -1.13 11.18
CA GLY A 256 -4.67 -0.68 9.86
C GLY A 256 -5.78 -0.61 8.82
N PRO A 257 -6.62 -1.65 8.63
CA PRO A 257 -7.77 -1.58 7.72
C PRO A 257 -8.74 -0.42 7.98
N VAL A 258 -8.89 0.02 9.23
CA VAL A 258 -9.76 1.17 9.58
C VAL A 258 -9.10 2.50 9.27
N MET A 259 -7.77 2.56 9.25
CA MET A 259 -7.03 3.79 8.94
C MET A 259 -6.96 4.05 7.43
N ILE A 260 -7.01 2.99 6.63
CA ILE A 260 -6.99 3.03 5.17
C ILE A 260 -8.39 3.25 4.61
#